data_62c498a84549e3815688d06a277eef74
#
_entry.id   62c498a84549e3815688d06a277eef74
#
_cell.length_a   1.000
_cell.length_b   1.000
_cell.length_c   1.000
_cell.angle_alpha   90.00
_cell.angle_beta   90.00
_cell.angle_gamma   90.00
#
_symmetry.space_group_name_H-M   'P 1'
#
loop_
_entity.id
_entity.type
_entity.pdbx_description
1 polymer ?
#
loop_
_entity_poly.entity_id
_entity_poly.type
_entity_poly.pdbx_seq_one_letter_code
_entity_poly.pdbx_strand_id
1 'polypeptide(L)'
;MGSYVEREWWGRREDKDIYGKLFLPDGLEDGRPRATAIFSHGLSTNHGDMEPYARTAAERGMVTYVFDFCGSDQYSRSSEQPGGMSLFTEQHDLESVAWELSREPFVDQNNIFLMGASLGATITLMAARANADLVSGCVLLYPAFNLYDEIHRYCPNRDMLPDSFPIMTTTVSKAFLQSCWDYNFYDHIGAFPHDVLMFHGDADTAVPLSYSQRAVQVFPHAELHVVRGGGHGFHEPAYSEVVNHAADWLVAHIHK
;
A
#
# COMPACT_ATOMS: atom_id res chain seq x y z
N MET A 1 18.35 -15.92 -8.82
CA MET A 1 17.87 -14.87 -7.95
C MET A 1 18.99 -13.86 -7.82
N GLY A 2 18.72 -12.60 -8.07
CA GLY A 2 19.67 -11.51 -7.85
C GLY A 2 19.91 -11.31 -6.36
N SER A 3 21.02 -10.70 -6.01
CA SER A 3 21.30 -10.26 -4.64
C SER A 3 20.96 -8.78 -4.48
N TYR A 4 20.79 -8.36 -3.25
CA TYR A 4 20.50 -6.96 -2.91
C TYR A 4 21.15 -6.61 -1.56
N VAL A 5 21.29 -5.31 -1.30
CA VAL A 5 21.76 -4.76 -0.02
C VAL A 5 20.58 -4.09 0.68
N GLU A 6 20.43 -4.33 1.97
CA GLU A 6 19.43 -3.66 2.80
C GLU A 6 20.03 -2.41 3.46
N ARG A 7 19.28 -1.33 3.46
CA ARG A 7 19.68 -0.06 4.11
C ARG A 7 18.46 0.60 4.75
N GLU A 8 18.58 1.03 6.00
CA GLU A 8 17.58 1.93 6.58
C GLU A 8 17.56 3.25 5.80
N TRP A 9 16.37 3.75 5.55
CA TRP A 9 16.16 5.05 4.91
C TRP A 9 14.96 5.72 5.55
N TRP A 10 15.10 7.00 5.87
CA TRP A 10 14.09 7.80 6.54
C TRP A 10 13.53 8.83 5.57
N GLY A 11 12.21 8.72 5.30
CA GLY A 11 11.45 9.78 4.66
C GLY A 11 10.93 10.80 5.67
N ARG A 12 10.33 11.86 5.17
CA ARG A 12 9.81 12.91 6.04
C ARG A 12 8.52 13.52 5.48
N ARG A 13 7.51 13.65 6.34
CA ARG A 13 6.32 14.46 6.09
C ARG A 13 6.26 15.59 7.10
N GLU A 14 6.49 16.83 6.65
CA GLU A 14 6.56 18.02 7.54
C GLU A 14 7.58 17.83 8.66
N ASP A 15 7.12 17.76 9.92
CA ASP A 15 7.93 17.51 11.11
C ASP A 15 8.00 16.04 11.54
N LYS A 16 7.42 15.13 10.76
CA LYS A 16 7.32 13.70 11.05
C LYS A 16 8.36 12.90 10.29
N ASP A 17 9.14 12.11 11.01
CA ASP A 17 10.08 11.17 10.41
C ASP A 17 9.37 9.85 10.09
N ILE A 18 9.57 9.33 8.89
CA ILE A 18 8.98 8.10 8.37
C ILE A 18 10.10 7.07 8.23
N TYR A 19 10.06 6.06 9.07
CA TYR A 19 11.03 4.96 9.05
C TYR A 19 10.74 3.98 7.92
N GLY A 20 11.81 3.49 7.27
CA GLY A 20 11.69 2.39 6.33
C GLY A 20 13.02 1.72 5.98
N LYS A 21 12.92 0.71 5.11
CA LYS A 21 14.05 -0.05 4.59
C LYS A 21 14.05 -0.06 3.07
N LEU A 22 15.19 0.27 2.50
CA LEU A 22 15.51 0.09 1.09
C LEU A 22 16.15 -1.28 0.87
N PHE A 23 15.73 -1.93 -0.20
CA PHE A 23 16.40 -3.09 -0.77
C PHE A 23 16.94 -2.66 -2.13
N LEU A 24 18.25 -2.56 -2.21
CA LEU A 24 18.98 -2.03 -3.36
C LEU A 24 19.56 -3.22 -4.14
N PRO A 25 19.10 -3.49 -5.37
CA PRO A 25 19.61 -4.61 -6.16
C PRO A 25 21.08 -4.40 -6.51
N ASP A 26 21.82 -5.48 -6.70
CA ASP A 26 23.18 -5.43 -7.19
C ASP A 26 23.24 -4.73 -8.57
N GLY A 27 24.40 -4.16 -8.87
CA GLY A 27 24.65 -3.51 -10.16
C GLY A 27 24.27 -2.03 -10.21
N LEU A 28 23.87 -1.40 -9.09
CA LEU A 28 23.62 0.06 -9.04
C LEU A 28 24.89 0.89 -9.25
N GLU A 29 26.07 0.31 -9.07
CA GLU A 29 27.36 0.94 -9.35
C GLU A 29 27.56 1.24 -10.85
N ASP A 30 26.73 0.71 -11.74
CA ASP A 30 26.72 1.07 -13.16
C ASP A 30 26.17 2.48 -13.42
N GLY A 31 25.65 3.15 -12.37
CA GLY A 31 25.09 4.49 -12.42
C GLY A 31 23.73 4.61 -13.11
N ARG A 32 23.09 3.50 -13.46
CA ARG A 32 21.77 3.50 -14.11
C ARG A 32 20.68 3.49 -13.05
N PRO A 33 19.69 4.40 -13.12
CA PRO A 33 18.50 4.33 -12.29
C PRO A 33 17.72 3.03 -12.52
N ARG A 34 17.01 2.56 -11.51
CA ARG A 34 16.17 1.35 -11.58
C ARG A 34 14.72 1.70 -11.32
N ALA A 35 13.82 0.93 -11.92
CA ALA A 35 12.43 0.93 -11.57
C ALA A 35 12.27 0.68 -10.07
N THR A 36 11.33 1.38 -9.43
CA THR A 36 11.20 1.40 -7.98
C THR A 36 9.78 1.02 -7.57
N ALA A 37 9.65 0.20 -6.53
CA ALA A 37 8.36 -0.12 -5.93
C ALA A 37 8.34 0.23 -4.44
N ILE A 38 7.27 0.89 -3.98
CA ILE A 38 7.05 1.30 -2.59
C ILE A 38 5.88 0.51 -2.02
N PHE A 39 6.07 -0.05 -0.82
CA PHE A 39 5.16 -1.03 -0.24
C PHE A 39 4.52 -0.51 1.05
N SER A 40 3.20 -0.50 1.09
CA SER A 40 2.37 0.02 2.18
C SER A 40 1.70 -1.12 2.95
N HIS A 41 1.97 -1.20 4.25
CA HIS A 41 1.38 -2.22 5.14
C HIS A 41 -0.08 -1.93 5.48
N GLY A 42 -0.79 -2.93 6.04
CA GLY A 42 -2.18 -2.82 6.48
C GLY A 42 -2.34 -2.22 7.88
N LEU A 43 -3.59 -2.08 8.31
CA LEU A 43 -3.94 -1.64 9.67
C LEU A 43 -3.41 -2.62 10.70
N SER A 44 -2.89 -2.11 11.83
CA SER A 44 -2.34 -2.90 12.94
C SER A 44 -1.11 -3.75 12.59
N THR A 45 -0.40 -3.39 11.53
CA THR A 45 0.84 -4.03 11.09
C THR A 45 1.94 -2.98 10.83
N ASN A 46 3.09 -3.40 10.33
CA ASN A 46 4.23 -2.54 10.03
C ASN A 46 4.96 -3.03 8.76
N HIS A 47 6.04 -2.34 8.40
CA HIS A 47 6.84 -2.63 7.21
C HIS A 47 7.22 -4.11 7.04
N GLY A 48 7.38 -4.86 8.14
CA GLY A 48 7.78 -6.27 8.11
C GLY A 48 6.85 -7.17 7.30
N ASP A 49 5.54 -6.87 7.29
CA ASP A 49 4.56 -7.67 6.53
C ASP A 49 4.75 -7.54 5.02
N MET A 50 5.33 -6.43 4.56
CA MET A 50 5.57 -6.18 3.14
C MET A 50 6.99 -6.55 2.68
N GLU A 51 7.91 -6.84 3.62
CA GLU A 51 9.29 -7.22 3.27
C GLU A 51 9.40 -8.41 2.30
N PRO A 52 8.64 -9.50 2.43
CA PRO A 52 8.75 -10.62 1.48
C PRO A 52 8.46 -10.21 0.03
N TYR A 53 7.47 -9.34 -0.19
CA TYR A 53 7.17 -8.79 -1.51
C TYR A 53 8.29 -7.90 -2.01
N ALA A 54 8.80 -7.00 -1.15
CA ALA A 54 9.87 -6.09 -1.48
C ALA A 54 11.17 -6.83 -1.83
N ARG A 55 11.56 -7.82 -1.03
CA ARG A 55 12.74 -8.66 -1.27
C ARG A 55 12.64 -9.39 -2.61
N THR A 56 11.48 -9.97 -2.90
CA THR A 56 11.25 -10.70 -4.15
C THR A 56 11.34 -9.79 -5.38
N ALA A 57 10.84 -8.56 -5.30
CA ALA A 57 10.99 -7.58 -6.39
C ALA A 57 12.43 -7.06 -6.50
N ALA A 58 13.15 -6.89 -5.38
CA ALA A 58 14.57 -6.52 -5.38
C ALA A 58 15.46 -7.61 -6.02
N GLU A 59 15.18 -8.89 -5.77
CA GLU A 59 15.84 -10.02 -6.44
C GLU A 59 15.63 -10.03 -7.97
N ARG A 60 14.59 -9.34 -8.46
CA ARG A 60 14.30 -9.14 -9.88
C ARG A 60 14.89 -7.84 -10.45
N GLY A 61 15.69 -7.12 -9.66
CA GLY A 61 16.45 -5.94 -10.10
C GLY A 61 15.76 -4.60 -9.90
N MET A 62 14.66 -4.54 -9.16
CA MET A 62 14.01 -3.29 -8.78
C MET A 62 14.62 -2.71 -7.51
N VAL A 63 14.66 -1.39 -7.36
CA VAL A 63 14.78 -0.76 -6.05
C VAL A 63 13.44 -0.91 -5.34
N THR A 64 13.45 -1.34 -4.09
CA THR A 64 12.22 -1.47 -3.31
C THR A 64 12.32 -0.82 -1.94
N TYR A 65 11.21 -0.29 -1.46
CA TYR A 65 11.12 0.38 -0.17
C TYR A 65 9.87 -0.05 0.59
N VAL A 66 10.08 -0.48 1.82
CA VAL A 66 9.00 -0.72 2.80
C VAL A 66 9.12 0.32 3.91
N PHE A 67 8.02 0.76 4.48
CA PHE A 67 8.04 1.79 5.53
C PHE A 67 6.90 1.60 6.54
N ASP A 68 7.01 2.27 7.68
CA ASP A 68 5.95 2.35 8.68
C ASP A 68 5.17 3.65 8.51
N PHE A 69 3.86 3.58 8.40
CA PHE A 69 3.02 4.77 8.51
C PHE A 69 3.11 5.41 9.88
N CYS A 70 3.07 6.75 9.94
CA CYS A 70 3.06 7.49 11.20
C CYS A 70 1.80 7.17 12.01
N GLY A 71 1.98 6.72 13.25
CA GLY A 71 0.90 6.42 14.17
C GLY A 71 0.12 5.13 13.89
N SER A 72 0.61 4.26 13.02
CA SER A 72 -0.10 3.05 12.58
C SER A 72 -0.23 1.98 13.67
N ASP A 73 0.84 1.65 14.37
CA ASP A 73 0.84 0.66 15.44
C ASP A 73 1.91 0.93 16.52
N GLN A 74 1.90 0.09 17.58
CA GLN A 74 2.85 0.22 18.69
C GLN A 74 4.29 -0.20 18.35
N TYR A 75 4.52 -0.85 17.21
CA TYR A 75 5.83 -1.30 16.74
C TYR A 75 6.37 -0.42 15.62
N SER A 76 5.57 0.56 15.15
CA SER A 76 6.01 1.55 14.19
C SER A 76 7.21 2.32 14.74
N ARG A 77 8.22 2.49 13.90
CA ARG A 77 9.40 3.32 14.20
C ARG A 77 9.27 4.75 13.68
N SER A 78 8.19 5.00 12.94
CA SER A 78 7.84 6.35 12.46
C SER A 78 7.29 7.22 13.58
N SER A 79 7.25 8.52 13.34
CA SER A 79 6.68 9.51 14.28
C SER A 79 5.21 9.21 14.58
N GLU A 80 4.69 9.89 15.61
CA GLU A 80 3.31 9.79 16.11
C GLU A 80 3.06 8.63 17.08
N GLN A 81 2.07 8.84 17.95
CA GLN A 81 1.61 7.79 18.85
C GLN A 81 0.63 6.85 18.12
N PRO A 82 0.60 5.56 18.47
CA PRO A 82 -0.33 4.60 17.89
C PRO A 82 -1.78 5.11 17.92
N GLY A 83 -2.49 4.95 16.81
CA GLY A 83 -3.86 5.43 16.63
C GLY A 83 -4.00 6.89 16.23
N GLY A 84 -2.88 7.62 16.08
CA GLY A 84 -2.88 9.03 15.62
C GLY A 84 -3.09 9.21 14.12
N MET A 85 -3.16 8.10 13.34
CA MET A 85 -3.35 8.13 11.90
C MET A 85 -4.79 8.47 11.48
N SER A 86 -4.94 8.78 10.21
CA SER A 86 -6.18 8.82 9.43
C SER A 86 -5.90 8.39 7.99
N LEU A 87 -6.93 8.14 7.16
CA LEU A 87 -6.71 7.85 5.74
C LEU A 87 -5.86 8.92 5.05
N PHE A 88 -6.09 10.19 5.40
CA PHE A 88 -5.38 11.31 4.77
C PHE A 88 -3.96 11.48 5.27
N THR A 89 -3.68 11.23 6.56
CA THR A 89 -2.30 11.31 7.08
C THR A 89 -1.44 10.18 6.52
N GLU A 90 -1.96 8.96 6.41
CA GLU A 90 -1.26 7.84 5.78
C GLU A 90 -1.07 8.06 4.27
N GLN A 91 -2.07 8.64 3.58
CA GLN A 91 -1.90 9.06 2.18
C GLN A 91 -0.73 10.05 2.04
N HIS A 92 -0.66 11.08 2.88
CA HIS A 92 0.41 12.07 2.84
C HIS A 92 1.77 11.49 3.22
N ASP A 93 1.83 10.49 4.12
CA ASP A 93 3.07 9.76 4.41
C ASP A 93 3.60 9.08 3.15
N LEU A 94 2.75 8.32 2.45
CA LEU A 94 3.12 7.61 1.22
C LEU A 94 3.50 8.58 0.09
N GLU A 95 2.75 9.66 -0.10
CA GLU A 95 3.06 10.71 -1.08
C GLU A 95 4.43 11.35 -0.82
N SER A 96 4.71 11.69 0.45
CA SER A 96 5.99 12.28 0.86
C SER A 96 7.15 11.34 0.59
N VAL A 97 7.02 10.09 0.99
CA VAL A 97 8.02 9.03 0.73
C VAL A 97 8.25 8.85 -0.77
N ALA A 98 7.18 8.76 -1.57
CA ALA A 98 7.30 8.58 -3.01
C ALA A 98 8.01 9.77 -3.68
N TRP A 99 7.68 10.99 -3.26
CA TRP A 99 8.31 12.22 -3.74
C TRP A 99 9.80 12.31 -3.38
N GLU A 100 10.16 12.03 -2.13
CA GLU A 100 11.55 12.08 -1.70
C GLU A 100 12.38 11.00 -2.38
N LEU A 101 11.86 9.77 -2.42
CA LEU A 101 12.54 8.64 -3.04
C LEU A 101 12.73 8.83 -4.56
N SER A 102 11.77 9.47 -5.23
CA SER A 102 11.88 9.77 -6.67
C SER A 102 13.08 10.65 -7.03
N ARG A 103 13.66 11.38 -6.08
CA ARG A 103 14.83 12.25 -6.27
C ARG A 103 16.16 11.56 -6.02
N GLU A 104 16.12 10.34 -5.53
CA GLU A 104 17.35 9.56 -5.33
C GLU A 104 17.97 9.18 -6.68
N PRO A 105 19.29 9.29 -6.83
CA PRO A 105 19.95 9.10 -8.14
C PRO A 105 19.84 7.69 -8.70
N PHE A 106 19.48 6.71 -7.87
CA PHE A 106 19.30 5.33 -8.27
C PHE A 106 17.83 4.99 -8.65
N VAL A 107 16.91 5.96 -8.60
CA VAL A 107 15.49 5.79 -8.93
C VAL A 107 15.20 6.28 -10.34
N ASP A 108 14.57 5.44 -11.13
CA ASP A 108 13.98 5.82 -12.41
C ASP A 108 12.61 6.45 -12.19
N GLN A 109 12.53 7.77 -12.34
CA GLN A 109 11.30 8.55 -12.12
C GLN A 109 10.15 8.19 -13.05
N ASN A 110 10.42 7.54 -14.18
CA ASN A 110 9.39 7.10 -15.11
C ASN A 110 8.83 5.71 -14.77
N ASN A 111 9.38 5.05 -13.75
CA ASN A 111 9.04 3.68 -13.39
C ASN A 111 8.91 3.52 -11.87
N ILE A 112 7.97 4.26 -11.27
CA ILE A 112 7.63 4.17 -9.84
C ILE A 112 6.28 3.48 -9.68
N PHE A 113 6.27 2.38 -8.95
CA PHE A 113 5.09 1.57 -8.66
C PHE A 113 4.76 1.64 -7.17
N LEU A 114 3.47 1.57 -6.84
CA LEU A 114 3.02 1.46 -5.47
C LEU A 114 2.33 0.11 -5.25
N MET A 115 2.60 -0.52 -4.12
CA MET A 115 1.94 -1.75 -3.74
C MET A 115 1.48 -1.68 -2.29
N GLY A 116 0.28 -2.18 -1.98
CA GLY A 116 -0.21 -2.17 -0.61
C GLY A 116 -1.13 -3.32 -0.28
N ALA A 117 -1.32 -3.55 1.03
CA ALA A 117 -2.19 -4.60 1.57
C ALA A 117 -3.30 -4.01 2.45
N SER A 118 -4.53 -4.49 2.30
CA SER A 118 -5.69 -4.09 3.13
C SER A 118 -5.89 -2.57 3.16
N LEU A 119 -5.80 -1.93 4.34
CA LEU A 119 -5.81 -0.46 4.46
C LEU A 119 -4.70 0.19 3.63
N GLY A 120 -3.47 -0.36 3.68
CA GLY A 120 -2.36 0.14 2.86
C GLY A 120 -2.63 0.08 1.35
N ALA A 121 -3.40 -0.91 0.86
CA ALA A 121 -3.82 -0.95 -0.54
C ALA A 121 -4.80 0.18 -0.89
N THR A 122 -5.67 0.51 0.04
CA THR A 122 -6.57 1.65 -0.01
C THR A 122 -5.79 2.96 -0.12
N ILE A 123 -4.83 3.16 0.79
CA ILE A 123 -3.94 4.34 0.80
C ILE A 123 -3.07 4.40 -0.47
N THR A 124 -2.56 3.25 -0.91
CA THR A 124 -1.82 3.12 -2.18
C THR A 124 -2.58 3.74 -3.35
N LEU A 125 -3.86 3.39 -3.50
CA LEU A 125 -4.68 3.93 -4.57
C LEU A 125 -4.97 5.43 -4.39
N MET A 126 -5.20 5.89 -3.16
CA MET A 126 -5.40 7.32 -2.88
C MET A 126 -4.18 8.13 -3.31
N ALA A 127 -2.98 7.72 -2.89
CA ALA A 127 -1.72 8.38 -3.23
C ALA A 127 -1.40 8.28 -4.73
N ALA A 128 -1.59 7.12 -5.35
CA ALA A 128 -1.36 6.92 -6.79
C ALA A 128 -2.25 7.84 -7.63
N ARG A 129 -3.51 7.94 -7.29
CA ARG A 129 -4.45 8.83 -8.00
C ARG A 129 -4.08 10.30 -7.86
N ALA A 130 -3.65 10.73 -6.67
CA ALA A 130 -3.24 12.10 -6.43
C ALA A 130 -1.91 12.45 -7.14
N ASN A 131 -1.10 11.44 -7.46
CA ASN A 131 0.21 11.56 -8.08
C ASN A 131 0.33 10.71 -9.37
N ALA A 132 -0.71 10.73 -10.21
CA ALA A 132 -0.78 9.89 -11.40
C ALA A 132 0.35 10.16 -12.41
N ASP A 133 0.94 11.35 -12.41
CA ASP A 133 2.09 11.67 -13.25
C ASP A 133 3.40 11.04 -12.73
N LEU A 134 3.45 10.63 -11.48
CA LEU A 134 4.63 10.02 -10.85
C LEU A 134 4.51 8.49 -10.79
N VAL A 135 3.28 7.96 -10.64
CA VAL A 135 3.04 6.55 -10.36
C VAL A 135 2.65 5.80 -11.64
N SER A 136 3.45 4.83 -12.04
CA SER A 136 3.30 4.06 -13.29
C SER A 136 2.30 2.90 -13.19
N GLY A 137 1.96 2.45 -11.99
CA GLY A 137 1.02 1.35 -11.78
C GLY A 137 0.93 0.94 -10.31
N CYS A 138 -0.09 0.13 -9.98
CA CYS A 138 -0.35 -0.31 -8.62
C CYS A 138 -0.61 -1.80 -8.50
N VAL A 139 -0.17 -2.38 -7.37
CA VAL A 139 -0.57 -3.73 -6.94
C VAL A 139 -1.32 -3.63 -5.61
N LEU A 140 -2.55 -4.15 -5.56
CA LEU A 140 -3.44 -4.05 -4.42
C LEU A 140 -3.78 -5.44 -3.89
N LEU A 141 -3.42 -5.72 -2.63
CA LEU A 141 -3.73 -6.97 -1.96
C LEU A 141 -4.97 -6.78 -1.07
N TYR A 142 -6.03 -7.52 -1.35
CA TYR A 142 -7.29 -7.50 -0.58
C TYR A 142 -7.66 -6.10 -0.04
N PRO A 143 -7.79 -5.08 -0.94
CA PRO A 143 -7.93 -3.68 -0.55
C PRO A 143 -9.19 -3.44 0.29
N ALA A 144 -9.05 -2.66 1.37
CA ALA A 144 -10.12 -2.38 2.32
C ALA A 144 -11.13 -1.33 1.79
N PHE A 145 -11.72 -1.58 0.62
CA PHE A 145 -12.69 -0.69 -0.01
C PHE A 145 -14.07 -0.66 0.66
N ASN A 146 -14.28 -1.51 1.67
CA ASN A 146 -15.50 -1.56 2.47
C ASN A 146 -15.53 -0.56 3.64
N LEU A 147 -14.46 0.18 3.92
CA LEU A 147 -14.35 1.04 5.10
C LEU A 147 -15.50 2.05 5.22
N TYR A 148 -15.88 2.68 4.12
CA TYR A 148 -17.01 3.61 4.08
C TYR A 148 -18.32 2.94 4.49
N ASP A 149 -18.63 1.78 3.91
CA ASP A 149 -19.87 1.05 4.20
C ASP A 149 -19.87 0.50 5.64
N GLU A 150 -18.72 0.01 6.12
CA GLU A 150 -18.59 -0.53 7.47
C GLU A 150 -18.79 0.56 8.53
N ILE A 151 -18.17 1.73 8.37
CA ILE A 151 -18.32 2.80 9.36
C ILE A 151 -19.75 3.34 9.39
N HIS A 152 -20.43 3.46 8.25
CA HIS A 152 -21.81 3.88 8.17
C HIS A 152 -22.78 2.86 8.76
N ARG A 153 -22.48 1.56 8.61
CA ARG A 153 -23.24 0.48 9.26
C ARG A 153 -23.06 0.48 10.78
N TYR A 154 -21.81 0.70 11.22
CA TYR A 154 -21.48 0.76 12.65
C TYR A 154 -22.08 1.98 13.33
N CYS A 155 -21.95 3.16 12.75
CA CYS A 155 -22.40 4.42 13.31
C CYS A 155 -23.09 5.28 12.25
N PRO A 156 -24.44 5.25 12.15
CA PRO A 156 -25.19 6.00 11.13
C PRO A 156 -25.17 7.53 11.28
N ASN A 157 -24.59 8.06 12.34
CA ASN A 157 -24.47 9.50 12.56
C ASN A 157 -23.02 9.87 12.86
N ARG A 158 -22.39 10.67 11.99
CA ARG A 158 -21.02 11.13 12.10
C ARG A 158 -20.67 11.76 13.44
N ASP A 159 -21.58 12.53 14.01
CA ASP A 159 -21.36 13.25 15.29
C ASP A 159 -21.34 12.29 16.49
N MET A 160 -21.87 11.08 16.32
CA MET A 160 -21.89 10.04 17.35
C MET A 160 -20.68 9.09 17.26
N LEU A 161 -19.74 9.31 16.35
CA LEU A 161 -18.51 8.53 16.29
C LEU A 161 -17.75 8.63 17.62
N PRO A 162 -17.31 7.50 18.19
CA PRO A 162 -16.57 7.49 19.46
C PRO A 162 -15.21 8.16 19.32
N ASP A 163 -14.64 8.65 20.42
CA ASP A 163 -13.32 9.30 20.41
C ASP A 163 -12.20 8.32 20.10
N SER A 164 -12.41 7.02 20.37
CA SER A 164 -11.53 5.93 20.00
C SER A 164 -12.29 4.63 19.81
N PHE A 165 -11.75 3.74 18.97
CA PHE A 165 -12.37 2.44 18.69
C PHE A 165 -11.31 1.36 18.52
N PRO A 166 -11.42 0.21 19.20
CA PRO A 166 -10.49 -0.90 19.03
C PRO A 166 -10.77 -1.62 17.70
N ILE A 167 -9.72 -1.79 16.87
CA ILE A 167 -9.78 -2.58 15.65
C ILE A 167 -8.57 -3.51 15.64
N MET A 168 -8.79 -4.82 15.60
CA MET A 168 -7.73 -5.84 15.66
C MET A 168 -6.85 -5.64 16.92
N THR A 169 -5.58 -5.33 16.74
CA THR A 169 -4.60 -5.13 17.82
C THR A 169 -4.29 -3.66 18.12
N THR A 170 -4.91 -2.72 17.39
CA THR A 170 -4.74 -1.29 17.58
C THR A 170 -6.02 -0.60 18.04
N THR A 171 -5.90 0.63 18.50
CA THR A 171 -7.03 1.51 18.80
C THR A 171 -6.93 2.74 17.89
N VAL A 172 -7.92 2.93 17.04
CA VAL A 172 -7.99 4.06 16.14
C VAL A 172 -8.69 5.26 16.78
N SER A 173 -8.29 6.45 16.39
CA SER A 173 -8.88 7.70 16.87
C SER A 173 -10.18 8.06 16.14
N LYS A 174 -10.93 9.01 16.71
CA LYS A 174 -12.07 9.62 16.02
C LYS A 174 -11.71 10.20 14.66
N ALA A 175 -10.51 10.78 14.52
CA ALA A 175 -10.04 11.32 13.24
C ALA A 175 -9.95 10.25 12.16
N PHE A 176 -9.47 9.04 12.50
CA PHE A 176 -9.49 7.90 11.58
C PHE A 176 -10.93 7.53 11.18
N LEU A 177 -11.81 7.36 12.15
CA LEU A 177 -13.22 7.01 11.90
C LEU A 177 -13.92 8.05 11.04
N GLN A 178 -13.67 9.34 11.28
CA GLN A 178 -14.20 10.44 10.48
C GLN A 178 -13.68 10.40 9.04
N SER A 179 -12.39 10.12 8.85
CA SER A 179 -11.83 10.00 7.51
C SER A 179 -12.44 8.84 6.72
N CYS A 180 -12.72 7.70 7.37
CA CYS A 180 -13.45 6.59 6.74
C CYS A 180 -14.92 6.94 6.45
N TRP A 181 -15.55 7.73 7.32
CA TRP A 181 -16.92 8.22 7.12
C TRP A 181 -17.05 9.15 5.92
N ASP A 182 -16.09 10.06 5.77
CA ASP A 182 -16.15 11.13 4.79
C ASP A 182 -15.65 10.69 3.40
N TYR A 183 -14.97 9.54 3.30
CA TYR A 183 -14.32 9.12 2.06
C TYR A 183 -14.91 7.82 1.49
N ASN A 184 -15.72 7.97 0.43
CA ASN A 184 -16.21 6.84 -0.35
C ASN A 184 -15.24 6.56 -1.51
N PHE A 185 -14.57 5.42 -1.45
CA PHE A 185 -13.60 4.99 -2.46
C PHE A 185 -14.14 5.01 -3.88
N TYR A 186 -15.36 4.51 -4.06
CA TYR A 186 -15.93 4.33 -5.40
C TYR A 186 -16.25 5.66 -6.12
N ASP A 187 -16.33 6.78 -5.41
CA ASP A 187 -16.48 8.09 -6.02
C ASP A 187 -15.19 8.58 -6.71
N HIS A 188 -14.07 7.92 -6.44
CA HIS A 188 -12.73 8.36 -6.85
C HIS A 188 -11.92 7.33 -7.64
N ILE A 189 -12.25 6.05 -7.54
CA ILE A 189 -11.43 4.92 -7.99
C ILE A 189 -11.10 4.95 -9.50
N GLY A 190 -12.04 5.38 -10.34
CA GLY A 190 -11.86 5.43 -11.80
C GLY A 190 -10.93 6.55 -12.31
N ALA A 191 -10.42 7.40 -11.43
CA ALA A 191 -9.57 8.53 -11.81
C ALA A 191 -8.07 8.17 -11.93
N PHE A 192 -7.65 6.95 -11.61
CA PHE A 192 -6.28 6.49 -11.83
C PHE A 192 -6.16 5.86 -13.23
N PRO A 193 -5.33 6.42 -14.13
CA PRO A 193 -5.33 6.05 -15.54
C PRO A 193 -4.41 4.88 -15.90
N HIS A 194 -3.56 4.42 -14.97
CA HIS A 194 -2.56 3.39 -15.20
C HIS A 194 -3.03 2.00 -14.77
N ASP A 195 -2.21 0.99 -15.07
CA ASP A 195 -2.52 -0.41 -14.80
C ASP A 195 -2.60 -0.72 -13.30
N VAL A 196 -3.58 -1.51 -12.91
CA VAL A 196 -3.81 -1.97 -11.53
C VAL A 196 -3.96 -3.49 -11.50
N LEU A 197 -3.12 -4.15 -10.73
CA LEU A 197 -3.27 -5.56 -10.40
C LEU A 197 -3.89 -5.70 -9.01
N MET A 198 -4.95 -6.51 -8.88
CA MET A 198 -5.54 -6.82 -7.59
C MET A 198 -5.49 -8.32 -7.29
N PHE A 199 -5.19 -8.66 -6.04
CA PHE A 199 -5.34 -10.01 -5.49
C PHE A 199 -6.37 -9.98 -4.35
N HIS A 200 -7.33 -10.91 -4.35
CA HIS A 200 -8.32 -11.00 -3.30
C HIS A 200 -8.74 -12.44 -3.04
N GLY A 201 -8.84 -12.83 -1.76
CA GLY A 201 -9.30 -14.15 -1.37
C GLY A 201 -10.82 -14.30 -1.47
N ASP A 202 -11.32 -15.43 -1.94
CA ASP A 202 -12.77 -15.69 -2.03
C ASP A 202 -13.40 -16.12 -0.69
N ALA A 203 -12.57 -16.41 0.32
CA ALA A 203 -12.98 -16.66 1.71
C ALA A 203 -12.65 -15.50 2.66
N ASP A 204 -12.38 -14.30 2.14
CA ASP A 204 -12.12 -13.11 2.96
C ASP A 204 -13.40 -12.67 3.67
N THR A 205 -13.37 -12.75 5.02
CA THR A 205 -14.49 -12.36 5.90
C THR A 205 -14.38 -10.94 6.43
N ALA A 206 -13.20 -10.31 6.32
CA ALA A 206 -12.98 -8.93 6.76
C ALA A 206 -13.37 -7.93 5.65
N VAL A 207 -12.96 -8.23 4.41
CA VAL A 207 -13.34 -7.46 3.22
C VAL A 207 -13.93 -8.41 2.19
N PRO A 208 -15.24 -8.41 1.97
CA PRO A 208 -15.86 -9.28 0.97
C PRO A 208 -15.27 -9.07 -0.44
N LEU A 209 -14.98 -10.17 -1.16
CA LEU A 209 -14.44 -10.16 -2.53
C LEU A 209 -15.24 -9.26 -3.49
N SER A 210 -16.55 -9.11 -3.23
CA SER A 210 -17.45 -8.27 -4.06
C SER A 210 -16.98 -6.82 -4.19
N TYR A 211 -16.25 -6.29 -3.20
CA TYR A 211 -15.68 -4.94 -3.29
C TYR A 211 -14.59 -4.85 -4.37
N SER A 212 -13.69 -5.81 -4.46
CA SER A 212 -12.71 -5.85 -5.56
C SER A 212 -13.35 -6.17 -6.91
N GLN A 213 -14.36 -7.04 -6.93
CA GLN A 213 -15.13 -7.32 -8.16
C GLN A 213 -15.87 -6.07 -8.69
N ARG A 214 -16.41 -5.24 -7.78
CA ARG A 214 -17.00 -3.95 -8.15
C ARG A 214 -15.92 -2.97 -8.62
N ALA A 215 -14.78 -2.91 -7.95
CA ALA A 215 -13.69 -2.00 -8.27
C ALA A 215 -13.15 -2.21 -9.68
N VAL A 216 -12.93 -3.47 -10.09
CA VAL A 216 -12.40 -3.81 -11.42
C VAL A 216 -13.31 -3.36 -12.57
N GLN A 217 -14.61 -3.14 -12.31
CA GLN A 217 -15.54 -2.62 -13.30
C GLN A 217 -15.44 -1.09 -13.50
N VAL A 218 -14.79 -0.40 -12.57
CA VAL A 218 -14.69 1.06 -12.56
C VAL A 218 -13.31 1.54 -13.03
N PHE A 219 -12.26 0.78 -12.74
CA PHE A 219 -10.91 1.10 -13.23
C PHE A 219 -10.83 1.04 -14.76
N PRO A 220 -10.13 1.97 -15.40
CA PRO A 220 -9.86 1.91 -16.84
C PRO A 220 -9.05 0.67 -17.24
N HIS A 221 -8.06 0.30 -16.42
CA HIS A 221 -7.12 -0.79 -16.65
C HIS A 221 -6.86 -1.54 -15.34
N ALA A 222 -7.62 -2.61 -15.07
CA ALA A 222 -7.42 -3.41 -13.88
C ALA A 222 -7.61 -4.90 -14.12
N GLU A 223 -6.79 -5.70 -13.45
CA GLU A 223 -6.88 -7.14 -13.39
C GLU A 223 -7.19 -7.57 -11.96
N LEU A 224 -8.09 -8.56 -11.78
CA LEU A 224 -8.39 -9.16 -10.49
C LEU A 224 -8.06 -10.65 -10.49
N HIS A 225 -7.11 -11.05 -9.66
CA HIS A 225 -6.78 -12.44 -9.39
C HIS A 225 -7.47 -12.90 -8.10
N VAL A 226 -8.43 -13.81 -8.24
CA VAL A 226 -9.13 -14.40 -7.10
C VAL A 226 -8.32 -15.57 -6.55
N VAL A 227 -7.89 -15.45 -5.30
CA VAL A 227 -7.14 -16.48 -4.57
C VAL A 227 -8.14 -17.42 -3.91
N ARG A 228 -8.25 -18.65 -4.43
CA ARG A 228 -9.22 -19.63 -3.93
C ARG A 228 -8.90 -20.08 -2.52
N GLY A 229 -9.90 -20.05 -1.63
CA GLY A 229 -9.76 -20.35 -0.22
C GLY A 229 -8.94 -19.31 0.56
N GLY A 230 -8.48 -18.23 -0.08
CA GLY A 230 -7.76 -17.15 0.57
C GLY A 230 -8.67 -16.33 1.47
N GLY A 231 -8.20 -16.02 2.69
CA GLY A 231 -8.84 -15.11 3.63
C GLY A 231 -8.35 -13.68 3.47
N HIS A 232 -8.49 -12.88 4.54
CA HIS A 232 -7.87 -11.56 4.65
C HIS A 232 -6.37 -11.72 4.96
N GLY A 233 -5.55 -11.79 3.93
CA GLY A 233 -4.19 -12.31 3.93
C GLY A 233 -4.11 -13.70 3.31
N PHE A 234 -2.93 -14.07 2.85
CA PHE A 234 -2.71 -15.33 2.16
C PHE A 234 -1.78 -16.24 2.96
N HIS A 235 -1.96 -17.56 2.82
CA HIS A 235 -1.12 -18.59 3.40
C HIS A 235 -0.55 -19.49 2.30
N GLU A 236 0.51 -20.24 2.64
CA GLU A 236 1.09 -21.17 1.69
C GLU A 236 0.09 -22.24 1.22
N PRO A 237 0.12 -22.67 -0.05
CA PRO A 237 1.10 -22.26 -1.09
C PRO A 237 0.72 -20.96 -1.83
N ALA A 238 -0.52 -20.48 -1.73
CA ALA A 238 -1.02 -19.30 -2.45
C ALA A 238 -0.24 -18.01 -2.13
N TYR A 239 0.29 -17.88 -0.91
CA TYR A 239 1.12 -16.74 -0.52
C TYR A 239 2.34 -16.60 -1.43
N SER A 240 3.12 -17.66 -1.58
CA SER A 240 4.29 -17.66 -2.47
C SER A 240 3.92 -17.39 -3.94
N GLU A 241 2.79 -17.90 -4.41
CA GLU A 241 2.29 -17.64 -5.77
C GLU A 241 1.97 -16.14 -5.96
N VAL A 242 1.27 -15.53 -5.01
CA VAL A 242 0.93 -14.10 -5.05
C VAL A 242 2.18 -13.22 -4.98
N VAL A 243 3.14 -13.52 -4.08
CA VAL A 243 4.40 -12.79 -3.97
C VAL A 243 5.16 -12.80 -5.29
N ASN A 244 5.30 -13.98 -5.92
CA ASN A 244 6.01 -14.10 -7.19
C ASN A 244 5.26 -13.40 -8.33
N HIS A 245 3.94 -13.60 -8.44
CA HIS A 245 3.14 -12.98 -9.49
C HIS A 245 3.15 -11.45 -9.39
N ALA A 246 3.02 -10.88 -8.19
CA ALA A 246 3.11 -9.44 -7.98
C ALA A 246 4.46 -8.88 -8.45
N ALA A 247 5.56 -9.54 -8.10
CA ALA A 247 6.89 -9.11 -8.52
C ALA A 247 7.12 -9.27 -10.04
N ASP A 248 6.61 -10.34 -10.65
CA ASP A 248 6.68 -10.53 -12.11
C ASP A 248 5.86 -9.47 -12.85
N TRP A 249 4.68 -9.14 -12.34
CA TRP A 249 3.84 -8.08 -12.90
C TRP A 249 4.53 -6.71 -12.84
N LEU A 250 5.11 -6.34 -11.69
CA LEU A 250 5.85 -5.08 -11.55
C LEU A 250 6.96 -4.96 -12.59
N VAL A 251 7.76 -6.01 -12.77
CA VAL A 251 8.85 -6.03 -13.76
C VAL A 251 8.33 -5.98 -15.20
N ALA A 252 7.22 -6.64 -15.49
CA ALA A 252 6.63 -6.65 -16.83
C ALA A 252 6.07 -5.29 -17.28
N HIS A 253 5.70 -4.42 -16.32
CA HIS A 253 5.13 -3.09 -16.58
C HIS A 253 6.17 -1.96 -16.55
N ILE A 254 7.46 -2.28 -16.45
CA ILE A 254 8.54 -1.28 -16.57
C ILE A 254 8.56 -0.74 -18.00
N HIS A 255 8.35 0.55 -18.13
CA HIS A 255 8.48 1.27 -19.41
C HIS A 255 9.96 1.32 -19.86
N LYS A 256 10.20 1.00 -21.14
CA LYS A 256 11.55 1.01 -21.74
C LYS A 256 11.87 2.34 -22.35
#